data_70d14360fcbf8009588d390a1bc6a565
#
_entry.id   70d14360fcbf8009588d390a1bc6a565
#
_cell.length_a   1.000
_cell.length_b   1.000
_cell.length_c   1.000
_cell.angle_alpha   90.00
_cell.angle_beta   90.00
_cell.angle_gamma   90.00
#
_symmetry.space_group_name_H-M   'P 1'
#
loop_
_entity.id
_entity.type
_entity.pdbx_description
1 polymer ?
#
loop_
_entity_poly.entity_id
_entity_poly.type
_entity_poly.pdbx_seq_one_letter_code
_entity_poly.pdbx_strand_id
1 'polypeptide(L)'
;MPARQAKKYGEREAIRHKDYVTNEWISTSWNEFSSLVDTAALALAQIGIKEKDNITTFTQNTIYGLVVDHGAFQNRAVIAPLYATSSADQITYIINETEARILFVGEQTQYDVWQEARINCPLVEHVVIFDRQVVRANDDTMSIYMDEFMAMGQNASDEVRAEVARRTRSARPEDLATLIYTSGTTGEPKGVMLTHTNYDIIMRIHKERLTMISDEDVSLSFLPMTHIFERAWSYFCLCMGVRVVINRDAKAIAATMKEVRPSMMCSVPRFWEKVYAGVQEFIAKQTGVKAKLIDLALKTGRKYYIEYKSKGRNIPLLLKWQYSLLDKIILSKVRYTVGVNNGILFPVAGAPLGDSINEFLISCGIPITYGYGLSETTATVSCFLPNDYKIGTVGTVMPDIEVRIDTENNNEILVKSGTVMQGYYKKPEETAKVFTEDGWFRTGDAGTYIDGKLAITERIKDLFKTSNGKYIAPQAIESCLGGDRFIEQVAVIGDQRKYVTAIIVPAYEALIEYAKKMKIQFQTFEDLVKNKEIYAMIEARIAELQKNFASFEQIKKFTLLPHAFTMERGELTNTLKVRRSIINKIYKKEIELMYS
;
A
#
# COMPACT_ATOMS: atom_id res chain seq x y z
N MET A 1 -6.47 -17.42 15.76
CA MET A 1 -5.72 -17.92 14.60
C MET A 1 -4.36 -18.48 15.04
N PRO A 2 -3.45 -17.80 15.78
CA PRO A 2 -2.10 -18.30 16.10
C PRO A 2 -2.08 -19.68 16.77
N ALA A 3 -2.87 -19.92 17.80
CA ALA A 3 -2.95 -21.20 18.50
C ALA A 3 -3.36 -22.39 17.59
N ARG A 4 -4.24 -22.14 16.60
CA ARG A 4 -4.62 -23.16 15.60
C ARG A 4 -3.45 -23.51 14.68
N GLN A 5 -2.70 -22.48 14.25
CA GLN A 5 -1.54 -22.67 13.38
C GLN A 5 -0.37 -23.31 14.12
N ALA A 6 -0.16 -22.95 15.41
CA ALA A 6 0.83 -23.60 16.26
C ALA A 6 0.58 -25.11 16.38
N LYS A 7 -0.67 -25.54 16.59
CA LYS A 7 -1.04 -26.97 16.59
C LYS A 7 -0.74 -27.68 15.26
N LYS A 8 -0.83 -26.97 14.12
CA LYS A 8 -0.60 -27.56 12.80
C LYS A 8 0.89 -27.58 12.41
N TYR A 9 1.62 -26.53 12.74
CA TYR A 9 2.97 -26.28 12.19
C TYR A 9 4.10 -26.34 13.23
N GLY A 10 3.79 -26.24 14.54
CA GLY A 10 4.77 -26.40 15.62
C GLY A 10 5.97 -25.46 15.49
N GLU A 11 7.16 -26.04 15.38
CA GLU A 11 8.44 -25.34 15.30
C GLU A 11 8.77 -24.79 13.91
N ARG A 12 7.89 -24.96 12.93
CA ARG A 12 8.09 -24.36 11.61
C ARG A 12 8.06 -22.85 11.72
N GLU A 13 8.93 -22.17 10.94
CA GLU A 13 9.03 -20.71 10.90
C GLU A 13 7.70 -20.07 10.43
N ALA A 14 7.15 -19.18 11.25
CA ALA A 14 5.95 -18.39 10.96
C ALA A 14 6.32 -16.99 10.47
N ILE A 15 7.23 -16.34 11.20
CA ILE A 15 7.62 -14.95 10.97
C ILE A 15 9.14 -14.85 11.01
N ARG A 16 9.68 -14.07 10.08
CA ARG A 16 11.08 -13.65 10.08
C ARG A 16 11.16 -12.13 10.11
N HIS A 17 12.01 -11.58 10.94
CA HIS A 17 12.22 -10.15 11.05
C HIS A 17 13.68 -9.85 11.41
N LYS A 18 14.10 -8.60 11.24
CA LYS A 18 15.43 -8.18 11.68
C LYS A 18 15.38 -7.69 13.12
N ASP A 19 16.36 -8.09 13.91
CA ASP A 19 16.58 -7.58 15.25
C ASP A 19 16.82 -6.07 15.24
N TYR A 20 16.36 -5.35 16.27
CA TYR A 20 16.52 -3.91 16.37
C TYR A 20 17.97 -3.47 16.60
N VAL A 21 18.76 -4.30 17.29
CA VAL A 21 20.12 -3.96 17.72
C VAL A 21 21.16 -4.47 16.73
N THR A 22 21.09 -5.77 16.41
CA THR A 22 22.10 -6.46 15.59
C THR A 22 21.83 -6.37 14.10
N ASN A 23 20.60 -6.04 13.70
CA ASN A 23 20.11 -6.08 12.32
C ASN A 23 20.23 -7.48 11.67
N GLU A 24 20.39 -8.52 12.46
CA GLU A 24 20.38 -9.91 12.01
C GLU A 24 18.95 -10.44 11.87
N TRP A 25 18.78 -11.45 11.02
CA TRP A 25 17.50 -12.10 10.86
C TRP A 25 17.17 -13.01 12.03
N ILE A 26 16.04 -12.77 12.67
CA ILE A 26 15.44 -13.63 13.70
C ILE A 26 14.28 -14.38 13.09
N SER A 27 14.26 -15.68 13.29
CA SER A 27 13.15 -16.57 12.95
C SER A 27 12.29 -16.83 14.18
N THR A 28 10.98 -16.71 14.05
CA THR A 28 9.99 -17.03 15.09
C THR A 28 9.11 -18.16 14.59
N SER A 29 9.06 -19.27 15.33
CA SER A 29 8.22 -20.43 15.03
C SER A 29 6.73 -20.13 15.29
N TRP A 30 5.83 -20.99 14.80
CA TRP A 30 4.41 -20.89 15.11
C TRP A 30 4.12 -21.06 16.60
N ASN A 31 4.86 -21.94 17.30
CA ASN A 31 4.74 -22.11 18.74
C ASN A 31 5.16 -20.86 19.50
N GLU A 32 6.31 -20.29 19.15
CA GLU A 32 6.80 -19.05 19.74
C GLU A 32 5.86 -17.87 19.46
N PHE A 33 5.39 -17.70 18.21
CA PHE A 33 4.44 -16.65 17.87
C PHE A 33 3.14 -16.77 18.67
N SER A 34 2.58 -17.98 18.80
CA SER A 34 1.39 -18.21 19.62
C SER A 34 1.63 -17.87 21.08
N SER A 35 2.78 -18.28 21.65
CA SER A 35 3.15 -17.97 23.02
C SER A 35 3.31 -16.46 23.28
N LEU A 36 3.94 -15.74 22.34
CA LEU A 36 4.05 -14.29 22.41
C LEU A 36 2.68 -13.61 22.42
N VAL A 37 1.77 -14.06 21.56
CA VAL A 37 0.39 -13.54 21.48
C VAL A 37 -0.37 -13.78 22.79
N ASP A 38 -0.30 -15.00 23.34
CA ASP A 38 -0.96 -15.35 24.59
C ASP A 38 -0.40 -14.51 25.76
N THR A 39 0.92 -14.34 25.81
CA THR A 39 1.58 -13.50 26.82
C THR A 39 1.16 -12.02 26.69
N ALA A 40 1.09 -11.47 25.49
CA ALA A 40 0.63 -10.11 25.27
C ALA A 40 -0.85 -9.93 25.65
N ALA A 41 -1.69 -10.93 25.39
CA ALA A 41 -3.09 -10.90 25.81
C ALA A 41 -3.23 -10.84 27.34
N LEU A 42 -2.43 -11.61 28.06
CA LEU A 42 -2.39 -11.59 29.52
C LEU A 42 -1.88 -10.26 30.05
N ALA A 43 -0.82 -9.69 29.44
CA ALA A 43 -0.29 -8.39 29.82
C ALA A 43 -1.33 -7.27 29.62
N LEU A 44 -2.06 -7.26 28.50
CA LEU A 44 -3.14 -6.32 28.25
C LEU A 44 -4.23 -6.40 29.31
N ALA A 45 -4.65 -7.60 29.71
CA ALA A 45 -5.63 -7.78 30.77
C ALA A 45 -5.08 -7.35 32.14
N GLN A 46 -3.80 -7.63 32.43
CA GLN A 46 -3.13 -7.26 33.68
C GLN A 46 -3.06 -5.76 33.88
N ILE A 47 -2.85 -4.96 32.82
CA ILE A 47 -2.87 -3.49 32.88
C ILE A 47 -4.27 -2.89 32.80
N GLY A 48 -5.33 -3.72 32.85
CA GLY A 48 -6.70 -3.29 32.97
C GLY A 48 -7.43 -3.00 31.65
N ILE A 49 -6.93 -3.47 30.50
CA ILE A 49 -7.66 -3.39 29.23
C ILE A 49 -8.91 -4.28 29.30
N LYS A 50 -10.05 -3.74 28.89
CA LYS A 50 -11.35 -4.39 28.91
C LYS A 50 -11.83 -4.75 27.52
N GLU A 51 -12.91 -5.55 27.45
CA GLU A 51 -13.60 -5.82 26.18
C GLU A 51 -14.07 -4.50 25.55
N LYS A 52 -13.85 -4.36 24.25
CA LYS A 52 -14.19 -3.18 23.42
C LYS A 52 -13.34 -1.92 23.66
N ASP A 53 -12.35 -1.97 24.56
CA ASP A 53 -11.39 -0.87 24.67
C ASP A 53 -10.60 -0.76 23.36
N ASN A 54 -10.26 0.48 22.98
CA ASN A 54 -9.42 0.74 21.84
C ASN A 54 -7.94 0.80 22.25
N ILE A 55 -7.10 0.20 21.43
CA ILE A 55 -5.65 0.12 21.59
C ILE A 55 -5.02 0.77 20.36
N THR A 56 -4.06 1.67 20.55
CA THR A 56 -3.34 2.30 19.44
C THR A 56 -1.93 1.75 19.32
N THR A 57 -1.47 1.57 18.07
CA THR A 57 -0.09 1.17 17.74
C THR A 57 0.51 2.21 16.80
N PHE A 58 1.64 2.80 17.18
CA PHE A 58 2.35 3.84 16.44
C PHE A 58 3.77 3.35 16.11
N THR A 59 3.91 2.59 15.02
CA THR A 59 5.14 1.86 14.72
C THR A 59 5.29 1.57 13.24
N GLN A 60 6.53 1.33 12.81
CA GLN A 60 6.84 0.64 11.56
C GLN A 60 6.38 -0.82 11.64
N ASN A 61 6.49 -1.55 10.52
CA ASN A 61 6.17 -2.98 10.52
C ASN A 61 7.11 -3.74 11.47
N THR A 62 6.53 -4.49 12.39
CA THR A 62 7.25 -5.29 13.38
C THR A 62 6.44 -6.51 13.80
N ILE A 63 7.12 -7.55 14.26
CA ILE A 63 6.46 -8.73 14.85
C ILE A 63 5.60 -8.34 16.05
N TYR A 64 6.04 -7.39 16.86
CA TYR A 64 5.29 -6.94 18.03
C TYR A 64 3.96 -6.29 17.67
N GLY A 65 3.86 -5.62 16.50
CA GLY A 65 2.57 -5.14 15.99
C GLY A 65 1.58 -6.28 15.79
N LEU A 66 2.00 -7.39 15.15
CA LEU A 66 1.15 -8.58 14.98
C LEU A 66 0.82 -9.28 16.30
N VAL A 67 1.79 -9.33 17.22
CA VAL A 67 1.60 -9.89 18.57
C VAL A 67 0.53 -9.11 19.34
N VAL A 68 0.62 -7.78 19.33
CA VAL A 68 -0.35 -6.89 20.01
C VAL A 68 -1.73 -7.00 19.35
N ASP A 69 -1.81 -7.02 18.02
CA ASP A 69 -3.08 -7.19 17.29
C ASP A 69 -3.82 -8.44 17.78
N HIS A 70 -3.15 -9.59 17.73
CA HIS A 70 -3.77 -10.86 18.10
C HIS A 70 -4.01 -11.01 19.62
N GLY A 71 -3.17 -10.40 20.46
CA GLY A 71 -3.38 -10.31 21.90
C GLY A 71 -4.60 -9.46 22.26
N ALA A 72 -4.81 -8.34 21.56
CA ALA A 72 -6.00 -7.52 21.68
C ALA A 72 -7.26 -8.28 21.27
N PHE A 73 -7.23 -9.04 20.18
CA PHE A 73 -8.37 -9.86 19.73
C PHE A 73 -8.76 -10.92 20.76
N GLN A 74 -7.82 -11.51 21.50
CA GLN A 74 -8.13 -12.42 22.61
C GLN A 74 -8.85 -11.71 23.76
N ASN A 75 -8.61 -10.42 23.94
CA ASN A 75 -9.29 -9.57 24.93
C ASN A 75 -10.59 -8.96 24.39
N ARG A 76 -11.00 -9.22 23.14
CA ARG A 76 -12.11 -8.56 22.46
C ARG A 76 -11.94 -7.02 22.44
N ALA A 77 -10.68 -6.56 22.43
CA ALA A 77 -10.30 -5.17 22.27
C ALA A 77 -10.06 -4.83 20.79
N VAL A 78 -10.11 -3.56 20.46
CA VAL A 78 -10.08 -3.03 19.09
C VAL A 78 -8.73 -2.39 18.81
N ILE A 79 -8.14 -2.65 17.66
CA ILE A 79 -6.87 -2.05 17.25
C ILE A 79 -7.13 -0.84 16.33
N ALA A 80 -6.56 0.30 16.70
CA ALA A 80 -6.51 1.52 15.89
C ALA A 80 -5.04 1.85 15.54
N PRO A 81 -4.49 1.32 14.44
CA PRO A 81 -3.09 1.54 14.09
C PRO A 81 -2.87 2.94 13.51
N LEU A 82 -1.79 3.59 13.92
CA LEU A 82 -1.35 4.91 13.48
C LEU A 82 -0.19 4.75 12.48
N TYR A 83 -0.18 5.56 11.42
CA TYR A 83 0.96 5.56 10.50
C TYR A 83 2.21 6.03 11.22
N ALA A 84 3.30 5.27 11.08
CA ALA A 84 4.59 5.57 11.71
C ALA A 84 5.18 6.96 11.33
N THR A 85 4.63 7.58 10.30
CA THR A 85 4.98 8.91 9.78
C THR A 85 3.97 10.00 10.16
N SER A 86 2.99 9.69 11.01
CA SER A 86 1.99 10.67 11.46
C SER A 86 2.63 11.75 12.35
N SER A 87 2.14 12.99 12.20
CA SER A 87 2.52 14.10 13.08
C SER A 87 1.82 14.02 14.45
N ALA A 88 2.30 14.83 15.41
CA ALA A 88 1.72 14.93 16.74
C ALA A 88 0.21 15.27 16.69
N ASP A 89 -0.22 16.21 15.84
CA ASP A 89 -1.62 16.57 15.68
C ASP A 89 -2.46 15.39 15.15
N GLN A 90 -1.91 14.63 14.18
CA GLN A 90 -2.62 13.49 13.60
C GLN A 90 -2.82 12.37 14.62
N ILE A 91 -1.78 12.03 15.40
CA ILE A 91 -1.93 11.00 16.43
C ILE A 91 -2.83 11.47 17.57
N THR A 92 -2.72 12.74 17.98
CA THR A 92 -3.59 13.34 19.00
C THR A 92 -5.07 13.21 18.61
N TYR A 93 -5.40 13.55 17.37
CA TYR A 93 -6.76 13.43 16.87
C TYR A 93 -7.30 11.99 17.00
N ILE A 94 -6.53 11.00 16.49
CA ILE A 94 -6.97 9.60 16.47
C ILE A 94 -7.03 9.01 17.89
N ILE A 95 -6.03 9.27 18.73
CA ILE A 95 -5.99 8.79 20.11
C ILE A 95 -7.20 9.31 20.91
N ASN A 96 -7.53 10.59 20.77
CA ASN A 96 -8.68 11.18 21.47
C ASN A 96 -10.02 10.70 20.89
N GLU A 97 -10.17 10.59 19.56
CA GLU A 97 -11.40 10.08 18.95
C GLU A 97 -11.67 8.62 19.37
N THR A 98 -10.61 7.80 19.44
CA THR A 98 -10.71 6.40 19.87
C THR A 98 -10.77 6.23 21.38
N GLU A 99 -10.51 7.28 22.16
CA GLU A 99 -10.42 7.20 23.63
C GLU A 99 -9.46 6.09 24.09
N ALA A 100 -8.35 5.93 23.35
CA ALA A 100 -7.40 4.87 23.61
C ALA A 100 -6.67 5.09 24.95
N ARG A 101 -6.65 4.04 25.78
CA ARG A 101 -5.99 4.06 27.10
C ARG A 101 -4.56 3.56 27.05
N ILE A 102 -4.19 2.84 26.00
CA ILE A 102 -2.84 2.33 25.79
C ILE A 102 -2.33 2.69 24.41
N LEU A 103 -1.07 3.11 24.33
CA LEU A 103 -0.33 3.38 23.11
C LEU A 103 0.92 2.50 23.06
N PHE A 104 1.08 1.73 21.97
CA PHE A 104 2.32 1.04 21.65
C PHE A 104 3.14 1.89 20.67
N VAL A 105 4.39 2.15 21.01
CA VAL A 105 5.30 3.02 20.25
C VAL A 105 6.46 2.19 19.71
N GLY A 106 6.82 2.38 18.44
CA GLY A 106 7.86 1.60 17.79
C GLY A 106 9.27 2.04 18.15
N GLU A 107 9.72 3.10 17.52
CA GLU A 107 11.12 3.57 17.52
C GLU A 107 11.23 4.99 18.08
N GLN A 108 12.47 5.52 18.21
CA GLN A 108 12.73 6.86 18.77
C GLN A 108 11.89 7.96 18.10
N THR A 109 11.80 7.94 16.77
CA THR A 109 11.01 8.96 16.04
C THR A 109 9.54 8.98 16.46
N GLN A 110 8.92 7.82 16.63
CA GLN A 110 7.53 7.74 17.08
C GLN A 110 7.39 8.13 18.55
N TYR A 111 8.38 7.78 19.36
CA TYR A 111 8.41 8.19 20.77
C TYR A 111 8.53 9.71 20.91
N ASP A 112 9.40 10.35 20.13
CA ASP A 112 9.56 11.81 20.16
C ASP A 112 8.25 12.53 19.75
N VAL A 113 7.59 12.05 18.71
CA VAL A 113 6.27 12.56 18.28
C VAL A 113 5.20 12.34 19.37
N TRP A 114 5.24 11.20 20.07
CA TRP A 114 4.37 10.97 21.22
C TRP A 114 4.65 11.97 22.35
N GLN A 115 5.92 12.27 22.66
CA GLN A 115 6.25 13.26 23.69
C GLN A 115 5.68 14.65 23.39
N GLU A 116 5.58 15.04 22.11
CA GLU A 116 4.92 16.26 21.69
C GLU A 116 3.39 16.20 21.86
N ALA A 117 2.80 15.02 21.56
CA ALA A 117 1.34 14.83 21.58
C ALA A 117 0.77 14.61 22.99
N ARG A 118 1.55 14.06 23.94
CA ARG A 118 1.09 13.48 25.22
C ARG A 118 0.24 14.42 26.06
N ILE A 119 0.57 15.70 26.07
CA ILE A 119 -0.17 16.71 26.87
C ILE A 119 -1.62 16.86 26.41
N ASN A 120 -1.88 16.58 25.13
CA ASN A 120 -3.20 16.66 24.52
C ASN A 120 -3.93 15.31 24.46
N CYS A 121 -3.35 14.24 25.05
CA CYS A 121 -3.93 12.89 25.08
C CYS A 121 -4.14 12.39 26.52
N PRO A 122 -5.02 13.03 27.31
CA PRO A 122 -5.13 12.79 28.74
C PRO A 122 -5.71 11.42 29.12
N LEU A 123 -6.30 10.69 28.18
CA LEU A 123 -6.87 9.36 28.43
C LEU A 123 -5.86 8.22 28.31
N VAL A 124 -4.67 8.48 27.76
CA VAL A 124 -3.62 7.47 27.68
C VAL A 124 -3.04 7.24 29.07
N GLU A 125 -3.19 6.04 29.59
CA GLU A 125 -2.72 5.61 30.91
C GLU A 125 -1.39 4.84 30.82
N HIS A 126 -1.15 4.17 29.70
CA HIS A 126 0.00 3.30 29.50
C HIS A 126 0.65 3.53 28.14
N VAL A 127 1.96 3.55 28.11
CA VAL A 127 2.76 3.57 26.86
C VAL A 127 3.74 2.40 26.89
N VAL A 128 3.77 1.62 25.81
CA VAL A 128 4.69 0.48 25.67
C VAL A 128 5.61 0.71 24.48
N ILE A 129 6.91 0.71 24.72
CA ILE A 129 7.94 0.98 23.71
C ILE A 129 8.51 -0.34 23.19
N PHE A 130 8.45 -0.58 21.88
CA PHE A 130 8.93 -1.82 21.26
C PHE A 130 10.46 -1.92 21.22
N ASP A 131 11.11 -0.82 20.82
CA ASP A 131 12.56 -0.80 20.67
C ASP A 131 13.24 -0.41 21.99
N ARG A 132 14.03 -1.32 22.57
CA ARG A 132 14.79 -1.10 23.81
C ARG A 132 15.84 0.01 23.69
N GLN A 133 16.23 0.40 22.48
CA GLN A 133 17.18 1.48 22.22
C GLN A 133 16.56 2.88 22.35
N VAL A 134 15.24 3.00 22.43
CA VAL A 134 14.57 4.29 22.65
C VAL A 134 15.01 4.88 23.97
N VAL A 135 15.51 6.10 23.93
CA VAL A 135 15.87 6.87 25.12
C VAL A 135 14.65 7.63 25.62
N ARG A 136 14.15 7.22 26.78
CA ARG A 136 12.99 7.86 27.41
C ARG A 136 13.35 9.24 27.95
N ALA A 137 12.41 10.18 27.90
CA ALA A 137 12.52 11.47 28.57
C ALA A 137 12.65 11.27 30.09
N ASN A 138 13.41 12.13 30.76
CA ASN A 138 13.68 12.01 32.21
C ASN A 138 12.42 12.10 33.09
N ASP A 139 11.39 12.79 32.60
CA ASP A 139 10.11 12.97 33.26
C ASP A 139 9.04 11.95 32.84
N ASP A 140 9.41 10.98 31.99
CA ASP A 140 8.50 9.95 31.53
C ASP A 140 8.40 8.80 32.52
N THR A 141 7.37 8.82 33.33
CA THR A 141 7.01 7.78 34.31
C THR A 141 5.93 6.83 33.82
N MET A 142 5.37 7.07 32.62
CA MET A 142 4.24 6.33 32.06
C MET A 142 4.68 5.19 31.15
N SER A 143 5.82 5.34 30.50
CA SER A 143 6.30 4.37 29.51
C SER A 143 7.06 3.21 30.12
N ILE A 144 6.78 2.00 29.64
CA ILE A 144 7.55 0.78 29.89
C ILE A 144 8.05 0.20 28.56
N TYR A 145 9.08 -0.64 28.62
CA TYR A 145 9.53 -1.33 27.41
C TYR A 145 8.73 -2.63 27.17
N MET A 146 8.78 -3.13 25.94
CA MET A 146 8.04 -4.33 25.53
C MET A 146 8.41 -5.58 26.34
N ASP A 147 9.67 -5.74 26.74
CA ASP A 147 10.10 -6.85 27.59
C ASP A 147 9.50 -6.76 29.00
N GLU A 148 9.39 -5.56 29.58
CA GLU A 148 8.71 -5.32 30.87
C GLU A 148 7.21 -5.61 30.76
N PHE A 149 6.56 -5.16 29.67
CA PHE A 149 5.18 -5.47 29.37
C PHE A 149 4.95 -6.99 29.24
N MET A 150 5.79 -7.69 28.47
CA MET A 150 5.70 -9.15 28.32
C MET A 150 5.93 -9.88 29.64
N ALA A 151 6.85 -9.40 30.50
CA ALA A 151 7.05 -9.96 31.84
C ALA A 151 5.79 -9.88 32.71
N MET A 152 4.98 -8.82 32.58
CA MET A 152 3.68 -8.72 33.27
C MET A 152 2.73 -9.86 32.85
N GLY A 153 2.67 -10.19 31.56
CA GLY A 153 1.85 -11.29 31.05
C GLY A 153 2.36 -12.67 31.49
N GLN A 154 3.68 -12.86 31.54
CA GLN A 154 4.26 -14.12 32.05
C GLN A 154 3.90 -14.35 33.51
N ASN A 155 3.86 -13.30 34.32
CA ASN A 155 3.55 -13.31 35.75
C ASN A 155 2.07 -13.07 36.05
N ALA A 156 1.18 -13.14 35.06
CA ALA A 156 -0.25 -12.94 35.24
C ALA A 156 -0.85 -13.95 36.23
N SER A 157 -1.75 -13.48 37.10
CA SER A 157 -2.45 -14.33 38.04
C SER A 157 -3.42 -15.31 37.37
N ASP A 158 -3.85 -16.33 38.12
CA ASP A 158 -4.83 -17.30 37.61
C ASP A 158 -6.17 -16.65 37.28
N GLU A 159 -6.58 -15.60 38.00
CA GLU A 159 -7.79 -14.81 37.72
C GLU A 159 -7.69 -14.10 36.37
N VAL A 160 -6.53 -13.49 36.06
CA VAL A 160 -6.28 -12.84 34.77
C VAL A 160 -6.28 -13.85 33.65
N ARG A 161 -5.65 -15.00 33.84
CA ARG A 161 -5.68 -16.13 32.86
C ARG A 161 -7.08 -16.62 32.61
N ALA A 162 -7.87 -16.82 33.65
CA ALA A 162 -9.27 -17.23 33.54
C ALA A 162 -10.12 -16.20 32.80
N GLU A 163 -9.89 -14.91 33.08
CA GLU A 163 -10.60 -13.82 32.41
C GLU A 163 -10.29 -13.72 30.92
N VAL A 164 -9.01 -13.77 30.51
CA VAL A 164 -8.62 -13.78 29.09
C VAL A 164 -9.21 -15.00 28.38
N ALA A 165 -9.16 -16.17 29.01
CA ALA A 165 -9.79 -17.39 28.48
C ALA A 165 -11.31 -17.24 28.33
N ARG A 166 -11.99 -16.58 29.28
CA ARG A 166 -13.42 -16.26 29.20
C ARG A 166 -13.70 -15.34 28.01
N ARG A 167 -12.96 -14.22 27.87
CA ARG A 167 -13.12 -13.25 26.78
C ARG A 167 -12.91 -13.93 25.42
N THR A 168 -11.86 -14.72 25.27
CA THR A 168 -11.58 -15.46 24.03
C THR A 168 -12.73 -16.41 23.65
N ARG A 169 -13.31 -17.14 24.64
CA ARG A 169 -14.45 -18.03 24.37
C ARG A 169 -15.75 -17.30 24.05
N SER A 170 -15.94 -16.10 24.57
CA SER A 170 -17.13 -15.28 24.34
C SER A 170 -17.02 -14.35 23.12
N ALA A 171 -15.87 -14.35 22.42
CA ALA A 171 -15.67 -13.54 21.23
C ALA A 171 -16.69 -13.91 20.13
N ARG A 172 -17.20 -12.88 19.45
CA ARG A 172 -18.20 -13.01 18.39
C ARG A 172 -17.62 -12.54 17.06
N PRO A 173 -18.03 -13.12 15.94
CA PRO A 173 -17.60 -12.65 14.63
C PRO A 173 -17.90 -11.17 14.36
N GLU A 174 -19.00 -10.65 14.94
CA GLU A 174 -19.44 -9.26 14.80
C GLU A 174 -18.68 -8.29 15.71
N ASP A 175 -17.83 -8.77 16.62
CA ASP A 175 -16.98 -7.91 17.43
C ASP A 175 -16.08 -7.07 16.51
N LEU A 176 -15.95 -5.79 16.84
CA LEU A 176 -15.06 -4.88 16.12
C LEU A 176 -13.62 -5.33 16.33
N ALA A 177 -12.89 -5.48 15.24
CA ALA A 177 -11.49 -5.90 15.25
C ALA A 177 -10.53 -4.71 15.09
N THR A 178 -10.79 -3.85 14.10
CA THR A 178 -9.90 -2.72 13.80
C THR A 178 -10.66 -1.45 13.43
N LEU A 179 -10.02 -0.32 13.71
CA LEU A 179 -10.37 1.01 13.21
C LEU A 179 -9.27 1.47 12.26
N ILE A 180 -9.51 1.39 10.95
CA ILE A 180 -8.51 1.82 9.96
C ILE A 180 -8.79 3.26 9.57
N TYR A 181 -7.91 4.17 9.99
CA TYR A 181 -8.06 5.58 9.67
C TYR A 181 -7.63 5.90 8.25
N THR A 182 -8.55 6.46 7.47
CA THR A 182 -8.30 6.90 6.09
C THR A 182 -8.26 8.42 6.04
N SER A 183 -7.23 8.96 5.37
CA SER A 183 -7.18 10.40 5.08
C SER A 183 -8.18 10.70 3.96
N GLY A 184 -9.32 11.28 4.31
CA GLY A 184 -10.22 11.86 3.31
C GLY A 184 -9.52 12.98 2.52
N THR A 185 -9.87 13.14 1.24
CA THR A 185 -9.30 14.21 0.40
C THR A 185 -9.68 15.63 0.86
N THR A 186 -10.67 15.75 1.75
CA THR A 186 -11.33 17.03 2.10
C THR A 186 -11.53 17.28 3.60
N GLY A 187 -10.97 16.47 4.52
CA GLY A 187 -11.27 16.64 5.93
C GLY A 187 -10.41 15.82 6.89
N GLU A 188 -10.84 15.76 8.13
CA GLU A 188 -10.25 14.92 9.17
C GLU A 188 -10.27 13.43 8.80
N PRO A 189 -9.29 12.63 9.26
CA PRO A 189 -9.29 11.19 9.05
C PRO A 189 -10.55 10.53 9.62
N LYS A 190 -11.05 9.49 8.95
CA LYS A 190 -12.23 8.73 9.38
C LYS A 190 -11.82 7.30 9.73
N GLY A 191 -12.22 6.83 10.89
CA GLY A 191 -11.98 5.46 11.35
C GLY A 191 -12.96 4.47 10.72
N VAL A 192 -12.50 3.68 9.78
CA VAL A 192 -13.28 2.60 9.13
C VAL A 192 -13.44 1.44 10.10
N MET A 193 -14.68 1.10 10.48
CA MET A 193 -15.00 0.03 11.42
C MET A 193 -15.02 -1.33 10.72
N LEU A 194 -14.05 -2.19 11.03
CA LEU A 194 -13.96 -3.55 10.48
C LEU A 194 -14.09 -4.58 11.60
N THR A 195 -15.01 -5.53 11.41
CA THR A 195 -15.28 -6.63 12.33
C THR A 195 -14.44 -7.87 11.99
N HIS A 196 -14.42 -8.85 12.90
CA HIS A 196 -13.83 -10.16 12.59
C HIS A 196 -14.56 -10.84 11.43
N THR A 197 -15.88 -10.65 11.26
CA THR A 197 -16.65 -11.15 10.09
C THR A 197 -16.09 -10.61 8.78
N ASN A 198 -15.78 -9.30 8.70
CA ASN A 198 -15.21 -8.72 7.48
C ASN A 198 -13.89 -9.40 7.11
N TYR A 199 -13.00 -9.61 8.10
CA TYR A 199 -11.73 -10.32 7.89
C TYR A 199 -11.93 -11.79 7.54
N ASP A 200 -12.84 -12.51 8.19
CA ASP A 200 -13.09 -13.93 7.90
C ASP A 200 -13.58 -14.13 6.46
N ILE A 201 -14.52 -13.31 6.01
CA ILE A 201 -15.03 -13.37 4.65
C ILE A 201 -13.90 -13.07 3.64
N ILE A 202 -13.11 -12.01 3.85
CA ILE A 202 -12.03 -11.68 2.92
C ILE A 202 -10.96 -12.78 2.86
N MET A 203 -10.62 -13.42 4.01
CA MET A 203 -9.70 -14.57 4.05
C MET A 203 -10.24 -15.75 3.23
N ARG A 204 -11.54 -16.06 3.38
CA ARG A 204 -12.20 -17.15 2.68
C ARG A 204 -12.22 -16.95 1.18
N ILE A 205 -12.65 -15.79 0.70
CA ILE A 205 -12.73 -15.49 -0.73
C ILE A 205 -11.35 -15.38 -1.40
N HIS A 206 -10.31 -14.90 -0.66
CA HIS A 206 -8.94 -14.96 -1.15
C HIS A 206 -8.43 -16.41 -1.29
N LYS A 207 -8.69 -17.26 -0.31
CA LYS A 207 -8.34 -18.67 -0.40
C LYS A 207 -9.02 -19.38 -1.58
N GLU A 208 -10.28 -19.04 -1.86
CA GLU A 208 -11.02 -19.57 -3.00
C GLU A 208 -10.44 -19.07 -4.33
N ARG A 209 -10.04 -17.79 -4.39
CA ARG A 209 -9.53 -17.13 -5.60
C ARG A 209 -8.08 -17.46 -5.90
N LEU A 210 -7.22 -17.52 -4.88
CA LEU A 210 -5.77 -17.62 -5.00
C LEU A 210 -5.29 -19.05 -4.68
N THR A 211 -5.79 -20.01 -5.44
CA THR A 211 -5.56 -21.46 -5.23
C THR A 211 -4.11 -21.90 -5.43
N MET A 212 -3.25 -21.03 -6.02
CA MET A 212 -1.84 -21.32 -6.21
C MET A 212 -1.00 -21.15 -4.93
N ILE A 213 -1.53 -20.52 -3.90
CA ILE A 213 -0.81 -20.24 -2.65
C ILE A 213 -0.80 -21.48 -1.77
N SER A 214 0.38 -21.83 -1.30
CA SER A 214 0.62 -22.93 -0.36
C SER A 214 1.27 -22.44 0.93
N ASP A 215 1.34 -23.31 1.94
CA ASP A 215 2.03 -23.00 3.21
C ASP A 215 3.57 -23.08 3.10
N GLU A 216 4.13 -23.48 1.94
CA GLU A 216 5.56 -23.40 1.64
C GLU A 216 6.01 -22.02 1.14
N ASP A 217 5.05 -21.15 0.81
CA ASP A 217 5.32 -19.83 0.25
C ASP A 217 5.89 -18.84 1.27
N VAL A 218 6.48 -17.77 0.74
CA VAL A 218 7.09 -16.69 1.52
C VAL A 218 6.51 -15.35 1.08
N SER A 219 5.88 -14.65 2.00
CA SER A 219 5.39 -13.29 1.77
C SER A 219 6.31 -12.26 2.41
N LEU A 220 6.74 -11.26 1.64
CA LEU A 220 7.49 -10.12 2.15
C LEU A 220 6.51 -8.98 2.48
N SER A 221 6.41 -8.61 3.76
CA SER A 221 5.60 -7.50 4.24
C SER A 221 6.43 -6.23 4.31
N PHE A 222 6.08 -5.21 3.53
CA PHE A 222 6.79 -3.93 3.52
C PHE A 222 5.90 -2.69 3.43
N LEU A 223 4.67 -2.81 2.92
CA LEU A 223 3.71 -1.71 3.02
C LEU A 223 3.30 -1.54 4.50
N PRO A 224 2.91 -0.34 4.94
CA PRO A 224 2.50 -0.14 6.32
C PRO A 224 1.35 -1.07 6.72
N MET A 225 1.52 -1.84 7.79
CA MET A 225 0.44 -2.66 8.38
C MET A 225 -0.70 -1.81 8.96
N THR A 226 -0.51 -0.50 9.05
CA THR A 226 -1.56 0.48 9.33
C THR A 226 -2.58 0.53 8.20
N HIS A 227 -2.17 0.27 6.97
CA HIS A 227 -3.06 0.23 5.81
C HIS A 227 -3.70 -1.14 5.66
N ILE A 228 -5.01 -1.15 5.36
CA ILE A 228 -5.79 -2.39 5.25
C ILE A 228 -5.20 -3.40 4.24
N PHE A 229 -4.60 -2.95 3.15
CA PHE A 229 -4.08 -3.82 2.11
C PHE A 229 -2.97 -4.74 2.64
N GLU A 230 -1.96 -4.20 3.34
CA GLU A 230 -0.90 -5.02 3.95
C GLU A 230 -1.42 -5.82 5.15
N ARG A 231 -2.26 -5.19 6.00
CA ARG A 231 -2.81 -5.85 7.18
C ARG A 231 -3.64 -7.08 6.81
N ALA A 232 -4.62 -6.93 5.93
CA ALA A 232 -5.44 -8.04 5.49
C ALA A 232 -4.62 -9.12 4.77
N TRP A 233 -3.63 -8.71 3.97
CA TRP A 233 -2.73 -9.62 3.29
C TRP A 233 -1.85 -10.41 4.28
N SER A 234 -1.21 -9.75 5.25
CA SER A 234 -0.40 -10.41 6.27
C SER A 234 -1.23 -11.39 7.11
N TYR A 235 -2.46 -11.00 7.49
CA TYR A 235 -3.37 -11.89 8.20
C TYR A 235 -3.77 -13.10 7.33
N PHE A 236 -4.05 -12.88 6.05
CA PHE A 236 -4.33 -13.96 5.10
C PHE A 236 -3.15 -14.93 4.98
N CYS A 237 -1.92 -14.44 4.80
CA CYS A 237 -0.73 -15.25 4.75
C CYS A 237 -0.56 -16.10 6.01
N LEU A 238 -0.70 -15.50 7.19
CA LEU A 238 -0.65 -16.25 8.46
C LEU A 238 -1.79 -17.27 8.57
N CYS A 239 -3.01 -16.98 8.11
CA CYS A 239 -4.11 -17.93 8.09
C CYS A 239 -3.85 -19.12 7.15
N MET A 240 -3.13 -18.92 6.06
CA MET A 240 -2.73 -19.96 5.11
C MET A 240 -1.51 -20.78 5.59
N GLY A 241 -0.81 -20.34 6.63
CA GLY A 241 0.44 -20.96 7.11
C GLY A 241 1.66 -20.53 6.33
N VAL A 242 1.53 -19.49 5.51
CA VAL A 242 2.61 -18.85 4.76
C VAL A 242 3.55 -18.13 5.71
N ARG A 243 4.85 -18.26 5.50
CA ARG A 243 5.87 -17.51 6.23
C ARG A 243 5.83 -16.04 5.86
N VAL A 244 5.73 -15.16 6.85
CA VAL A 244 5.77 -13.71 6.68
C VAL A 244 7.15 -13.18 7.05
N VAL A 245 7.83 -12.54 6.11
CA VAL A 245 9.10 -11.84 6.34
C VAL A 245 8.82 -10.35 6.44
N ILE A 246 9.17 -9.75 7.56
CA ILE A 246 8.87 -8.35 7.84
C ILE A 246 10.06 -7.47 7.42
N ASN A 247 9.81 -6.54 6.50
CA ASN A 247 10.73 -5.47 6.16
C ASN A 247 10.34 -4.20 6.93
N ARG A 248 11.12 -3.85 7.93
CA ARG A 248 10.89 -2.69 8.80
C ARG A 248 11.15 -1.37 8.08
N ASP A 249 12.29 -1.28 7.39
CA ASP A 249 12.66 -0.07 6.65
C ASP A 249 12.20 -0.14 5.19
N ALA A 250 11.20 0.68 4.85
CA ALA A 250 10.68 0.77 3.49
C ALA A 250 11.76 1.17 2.45
N LYS A 251 12.82 1.90 2.87
CA LYS A 251 13.91 2.29 1.97
C LYS A 251 14.80 1.10 1.61
N ALA A 252 14.88 0.09 2.47
CA ALA A 252 15.70 -1.11 2.26
C ALA A 252 15.01 -2.17 1.37
N ILE A 253 13.77 -1.95 0.92
CA ILE A 253 12.96 -2.97 0.23
C ILE A 253 13.69 -3.63 -0.95
N ALA A 254 14.40 -2.88 -1.78
CA ALA A 254 15.10 -3.42 -2.94
C ALA A 254 16.25 -4.39 -2.56
N ALA A 255 16.94 -4.13 -1.45
CA ALA A 255 17.97 -5.01 -0.90
C ALA A 255 17.32 -6.25 -0.26
N THR A 256 16.30 -6.04 0.56
CA THR A 256 15.56 -7.11 1.24
C THR A 256 14.93 -8.09 0.25
N MET A 257 14.34 -7.61 -0.85
CA MET A 257 13.81 -8.48 -1.91
C MET A 257 14.87 -9.41 -2.52
N LYS A 258 16.08 -8.89 -2.77
CA LYS A 258 17.18 -9.69 -3.32
C LYS A 258 17.69 -10.72 -2.32
N GLU A 259 17.64 -10.40 -1.04
CA GLU A 259 18.05 -11.27 0.06
C GLU A 259 17.02 -12.38 0.31
N VAL A 260 15.75 -12.00 0.45
CA VAL A 260 14.63 -12.90 0.81
C VAL A 260 14.13 -13.70 -0.39
N ARG A 261 14.08 -13.10 -1.58
CA ARG A 261 13.50 -13.67 -2.83
C ARG A 261 12.09 -14.21 -2.60
N PRO A 262 11.15 -13.36 -2.19
CA PRO A 262 9.82 -13.78 -1.80
C PRO A 262 9.06 -14.38 -2.98
N SER A 263 8.17 -15.33 -2.69
CA SER A 263 7.18 -15.81 -3.67
C SER A 263 6.00 -14.85 -3.82
N MET A 264 5.74 -14.04 -2.80
CA MET A 264 4.63 -13.07 -2.78
C MET A 264 5.01 -11.78 -2.04
N MET A 265 4.38 -10.67 -2.43
CA MET A 265 4.52 -9.39 -1.77
C MET A 265 3.42 -8.44 -2.22
N CYS A 266 2.64 -7.89 -1.28
CA CYS A 266 1.78 -6.75 -1.58
C CYS A 266 2.60 -5.52 -1.94
N SER A 267 2.14 -4.75 -2.93
CA SER A 267 2.89 -3.61 -3.42
C SER A 267 1.99 -2.52 -4.01
N VAL A 268 2.56 -1.36 -4.20
CA VAL A 268 1.90 -0.22 -4.84
C VAL A 268 2.53 0.05 -6.21
N PRO A 269 1.81 0.70 -7.15
CA PRO A 269 2.32 1.03 -8.48
C PRO A 269 3.69 1.68 -8.47
N ARG A 270 3.93 2.64 -7.56
CA ARG A 270 5.20 3.37 -7.46
C ARG A 270 6.44 2.47 -7.30
N PHE A 271 6.30 1.35 -6.59
CA PHE A 271 7.37 0.37 -6.48
C PHE A 271 7.72 -0.22 -7.84
N TRP A 272 6.71 -0.63 -8.62
CA TRP A 272 6.90 -1.24 -9.93
C TRP A 272 7.33 -0.27 -11.02
N GLU A 273 6.92 1.00 -10.91
CA GLU A 273 7.43 2.10 -11.74
C GLU A 273 8.95 2.25 -11.59
N LYS A 274 9.46 2.22 -10.36
CA LYS A 274 10.91 2.26 -10.09
C LYS A 274 11.63 1.01 -10.63
N VAL A 275 11.05 -0.17 -10.46
CA VAL A 275 11.58 -1.42 -11.04
C VAL A 275 11.62 -1.31 -12.57
N TYR A 276 10.53 -0.87 -13.19
CA TYR A 276 10.44 -0.66 -14.63
C TYR A 276 11.52 0.30 -15.13
N ALA A 277 11.65 1.47 -14.51
CA ALA A 277 12.64 2.48 -14.88
C ALA A 277 14.08 1.92 -14.81
N GLY A 278 14.43 1.21 -13.73
CA GLY A 278 15.75 0.60 -13.57
C GLY A 278 16.03 -0.50 -14.62
N VAL A 279 15.02 -1.31 -14.96
CA VAL A 279 15.17 -2.33 -16.02
C VAL A 279 15.31 -1.68 -17.39
N GLN A 280 14.53 -0.63 -17.70
CA GLN A 280 14.63 0.12 -18.95
C GLN A 280 16.00 0.79 -19.11
N GLU A 281 16.55 1.37 -18.06
CA GLU A 281 17.89 1.93 -18.06
C GLU A 281 18.95 0.87 -18.36
N PHE A 282 18.83 -0.30 -17.71
CA PHE A 282 19.72 -1.43 -18.02
C PHE A 282 19.62 -1.87 -19.49
N ILE A 283 18.41 -1.96 -20.05
CA ILE A 283 18.17 -2.32 -21.45
C ILE A 283 18.78 -1.28 -22.39
N ALA A 284 18.60 0.01 -22.11
CA ALA A 284 19.12 1.11 -22.94
C ALA A 284 20.66 1.13 -23.05
N LYS A 285 21.36 0.58 -22.06
CA LYS A 285 22.82 0.44 -22.06
C LYS A 285 23.33 -0.76 -22.89
N GLN A 286 22.43 -1.64 -23.35
CA GLN A 286 22.83 -2.81 -24.16
C GLN A 286 22.89 -2.46 -25.64
N THR A 287 23.84 -3.06 -26.35
CA THR A 287 24.09 -2.85 -27.80
C THR A 287 24.27 -4.19 -28.55
N GLY A 288 24.25 -4.12 -29.85
CA GLY A 288 24.55 -5.26 -30.73
C GLY A 288 23.58 -6.44 -30.57
N VAL A 289 24.12 -7.66 -30.56
CA VAL A 289 23.33 -8.90 -30.47
C VAL A 289 22.55 -9.00 -29.17
N LYS A 290 23.11 -8.51 -28.07
CA LYS A 290 22.47 -8.57 -26.75
C LYS A 290 21.18 -7.74 -26.70
N ALA A 291 21.21 -6.53 -27.28
CA ALA A 291 20.02 -5.69 -27.38
C ALA A 291 18.91 -6.36 -28.22
N LYS A 292 19.28 -6.97 -29.36
CA LYS A 292 18.33 -7.71 -30.21
C LYS A 292 17.70 -8.92 -29.51
N LEU A 293 18.51 -9.65 -28.72
CA LEU A 293 18.00 -10.80 -27.94
C LEU A 293 17.04 -10.36 -26.83
N ILE A 294 17.30 -9.25 -26.16
CA ILE A 294 16.40 -8.70 -25.13
C ILE A 294 15.07 -8.27 -25.79
N ASP A 295 15.11 -7.55 -26.91
CA ASP A 295 13.91 -7.14 -27.63
C ASP A 295 13.07 -8.37 -28.08
N LEU A 296 13.75 -9.40 -28.63
CA LEU A 296 13.09 -10.64 -28.99
C LEU A 296 12.47 -11.35 -27.77
N ALA A 297 13.16 -11.37 -26.64
CA ALA A 297 12.66 -11.99 -25.42
C ALA A 297 11.41 -11.27 -24.90
N LEU A 298 11.41 -9.94 -24.87
CA LEU A 298 10.26 -9.14 -24.46
C LEU A 298 9.06 -9.32 -25.40
N LYS A 299 9.28 -9.29 -26.72
CA LYS A 299 8.23 -9.56 -27.72
C LYS A 299 7.65 -10.96 -27.58
N THR A 300 8.49 -11.96 -27.34
CA THR A 300 8.05 -13.35 -27.16
C THR A 300 7.29 -13.50 -25.84
N GLY A 301 7.77 -12.89 -24.75
CA GLY A 301 7.09 -12.86 -23.47
C GLY A 301 5.72 -12.16 -23.55
N ARG A 302 5.66 -11.01 -24.22
CA ARG A 302 4.40 -10.32 -24.50
C ARG A 302 3.40 -11.22 -25.21
N LYS A 303 3.83 -11.85 -26.32
CA LYS A 303 2.98 -12.78 -27.09
C LYS A 303 2.51 -13.94 -26.21
N TYR A 304 3.40 -14.55 -25.42
CA TYR A 304 3.10 -15.67 -24.54
C TYR A 304 2.06 -15.29 -23.46
N TYR A 305 2.28 -14.20 -22.73
CA TYR A 305 1.44 -13.80 -21.59
C TYR A 305 0.21 -13.02 -22.02
N ILE A 306 0.34 -11.98 -22.87
CA ILE A 306 -0.74 -11.04 -23.17
C ILE A 306 -1.67 -11.55 -24.28
N GLU A 307 -1.14 -12.24 -25.31
CA GLU A 307 -1.98 -12.67 -26.43
C GLU A 307 -2.61 -14.06 -26.21
N TYR A 308 -1.95 -14.92 -25.42
CA TYR A 308 -2.42 -16.28 -25.19
C TYR A 308 -2.84 -16.52 -23.73
N LYS A 309 -1.92 -16.44 -22.77
CA LYS A 309 -2.14 -16.86 -21.39
C LYS A 309 -3.24 -16.04 -20.70
N SER A 310 -3.25 -14.72 -20.88
CA SER A 310 -4.26 -13.82 -20.31
C SER A 310 -5.69 -14.10 -20.79
N LYS A 311 -5.83 -14.80 -21.92
CA LYS A 311 -7.10 -15.13 -22.55
C LYS A 311 -7.47 -16.61 -22.40
N GLY A 312 -6.73 -17.36 -21.58
CA GLY A 312 -6.94 -18.79 -21.42
C GLY A 312 -6.74 -19.60 -22.71
N ARG A 313 -6.02 -19.07 -23.73
CA ARG A 313 -5.85 -19.74 -25.03
C ARG A 313 -4.74 -20.76 -24.98
N ASN A 314 -4.88 -21.85 -25.74
CA ASN A 314 -3.81 -22.83 -25.94
C ASN A 314 -2.60 -22.19 -26.62
N ILE A 315 -1.44 -22.23 -25.95
CA ILE A 315 -0.19 -21.65 -26.45
C ILE A 315 0.44 -22.62 -27.44
N PRO A 316 0.78 -22.19 -28.69
CA PRO A 316 1.45 -23.04 -29.68
C PRO A 316 2.77 -23.61 -29.14
N LEU A 317 3.07 -24.88 -29.46
CA LEU A 317 4.28 -25.57 -28.99
C LEU A 317 5.56 -24.83 -29.35
N LEU A 318 5.65 -24.29 -30.57
CA LEU A 318 6.80 -23.50 -31.00
C LEU A 318 6.99 -22.23 -30.14
N LEU A 319 5.89 -21.53 -29.81
CA LEU A 319 5.95 -20.35 -28.92
C LEU A 319 6.36 -20.75 -27.50
N LYS A 320 5.86 -21.88 -26.98
CA LYS A 320 6.30 -22.41 -25.67
C LYS A 320 7.80 -22.68 -25.65
N TRP A 321 8.32 -23.34 -26.67
CA TRP A 321 9.75 -23.64 -26.79
C TRP A 321 10.59 -22.36 -26.89
N GLN A 322 10.21 -21.45 -27.79
CA GLN A 322 10.89 -20.15 -27.96
C GLN A 322 10.88 -19.33 -26.67
N TYR A 323 9.73 -19.24 -25.99
CA TYR A 323 9.60 -18.57 -24.70
C TYR A 323 10.53 -19.21 -23.67
N SER A 324 10.50 -20.53 -23.50
CA SER A 324 11.31 -21.25 -22.52
C SER A 324 12.81 -21.00 -22.69
N LEU A 325 13.28 -20.97 -23.95
CA LEU A 325 14.69 -20.68 -24.26
C LEU A 325 15.06 -19.23 -23.89
N LEU A 326 14.27 -18.25 -24.33
CA LEU A 326 14.51 -16.83 -24.08
C LEU A 326 14.30 -16.45 -22.61
N ASP A 327 13.38 -17.10 -21.94
CA ASP A 327 13.17 -16.96 -20.51
C ASP A 327 14.42 -17.37 -19.73
N LYS A 328 14.93 -18.58 -20.02
CA LYS A 328 16.15 -19.11 -19.36
C LYS A 328 17.37 -18.22 -19.56
N ILE A 329 17.52 -17.60 -20.74
CA ILE A 329 18.72 -16.82 -21.09
C ILE A 329 18.60 -15.35 -20.65
N ILE A 330 17.41 -14.75 -20.75
CA ILE A 330 17.17 -13.31 -20.59
C ILE A 330 16.20 -12.98 -19.45
N LEU A 331 14.91 -13.42 -19.56
CA LEU A 331 13.85 -12.92 -18.66
C LEU A 331 14.04 -13.38 -17.22
N SER A 332 14.54 -14.62 -17.02
CA SER A 332 14.89 -15.12 -15.68
C SER A 332 15.95 -14.26 -14.99
N LYS A 333 16.92 -13.70 -15.76
CA LYS A 333 17.95 -12.81 -15.21
C LYS A 333 17.37 -11.47 -14.77
N VAL A 334 16.37 -10.95 -15.49
CA VAL A 334 15.63 -9.74 -15.08
C VAL A 334 14.95 -10.01 -13.74
N ARG A 335 14.18 -11.10 -13.63
CA ARG A 335 13.51 -11.48 -12.38
C ARG A 335 14.49 -11.71 -11.22
N TYR A 336 15.63 -12.36 -11.52
CA TYR A 336 16.70 -12.59 -10.53
C TYR A 336 17.29 -11.29 -10.01
N THR A 337 17.57 -10.32 -10.90
CA THR A 337 18.15 -9.02 -10.55
C THR A 337 17.21 -8.18 -9.70
N VAL A 338 15.92 -8.26 -9.97
CA VAL A 338 14.87 -7.61 -9.17
C VAL A 338 14.66 -8.32 -7.83
N GLY A 339 14.94 -9.62 -7.73
CA GLY A 339 14.71 -10.45 -6.54
C GLY A 339 13.34 -11.14 -6.53
N VAL A 340 12.69 -11.27 -7.70
CA VAL A 340 11.33 -11.87 -7.84
C VAL A 340 11.35 -13.19 -8.61
N ASN A 341 12.49 -13.86 -8.67
CA ASN A 341 12.66 -15.10 -9.42
C ASN A 341 11.83 -16.28 -8.88
N ASN A 342 11.45 -16.26 -7.61
CA ASN A 342 10.57 -17.25 -6.98
C ASN A 342 9.09 -16.81 -6.98
N GLY A 343 8.78 -15.67 -7.62
CA GLY A 343 7.46 -15.07 -7.58
C GLY A 343 6.37 -15.94 -8.16
N ILE A 344 5.30 -16.15 -7.40
CA ILE A 344 4.04 -16.77 -7.85
C ILE A 344 2.92 -15.75 -7.96
N LEU A 345 2.98 -14.68 -7.14
CA LEU A 345 1.92 -13.68 -7.04
C LEU A 345 2.44 -12.38 -6.43
N PHE A 346 2.29 -11.26 -7.14
CA PHE A 346 2.57 -9.92 -6.62
C PHE A 346 1.32 -9.04 -6.71
N PRO A 347 0.49 -8.97 -5.64
CA PRO A 347 -0.64 -8.07 -5.59
C PRO A 347 -0.21 -6.61 -5.70
N VAL A 348 -0.87 -5.85 -6.59
CA VAL A 348 -0.64 -4.42 -6.80
C VAL A 348 -1.98 -3.70 -6.73
N ALA A 349 -2.09 -2.71 -5.87
CA ALA A 349 -3.32 -1.92 -5.70
C ALA A 349 -3.04 -0.54 -5.08
N GLY A 350 -4.09 0.21 -4.81
CA GLY A 350 -4.05 1.49 -4.07
C GLY A 350 -3.86 2.73 -4.92
N ALA A 351 -3.40 2.58 -6.18
CA ALA A 351 -3.30 3.65 -7.17
C ALA A 351 -3.34 3.05 -8.60
N PRO A 352 -3.57 3.84 -9.64
CA PRO A 352 -3.47 3.35 -11.02
C PRO A 352 -2.05 2.88 -11.35
N LEU A 353 -1.93 1.71 -12.00
CA LEU A 353 -0.70 1.21 -12.59
C LEU A 353 -0.76 1.44 -14.09
N GLY A 354 0.21 2.16 -14.66
CA GLY A 354 0.25 2.43 -16.09
C GLY A 354 0.23 1.14 -16.93
N ASP A 355 -0.63 1.09 -17.95
CA ASP A 355 -0.85 -0.10 -18.76
C ASP A 355 0.43 -0.63 -19.42
N SER A 356 1.28 0.26 -19.92
CA SER A 356 2.56 -0.08 -20.53
C SER A 356 3.53 -0.72 -19.52
N ILE A 357 3.53 -0.26 -18.28
CA ILE A 357 4.35 -0.80 -17.20
C ILE A 357 3.85 -2.18 -16.80
N ASN A 358 2.53 -2.31 -16.60
CA ASN A 358 1.89 -3.57 -16.26
C ASN A 358 2.14 -4.63 -17.34
N GLU A 359 1.93 -4.27 -18.63
CA GLU A 359 2.20 -5.15 -19.77
C GLU A 359 3.68 -5.57 -19.82
N PHE A 360 4.60 -4.64 -19.59
CA PHE A 360 6.04 -4.91 -19.58
C PHE A 360 6.42 -5.91 -18.48
N LEU A 361 5.98 -5.67 -17.25
CA LEU A 361 6.29 -6.52 -16.09
C LEU A 361 5.77 -7.95 -16.32
N ILE A 362 4.53 -8.09 -16.74
CA ILE A 362 3.93 -9.39 -17.07
C ILE A 362 4.69 -10.06 -18.23
N SER A 363 5.10 -9.30 -19.26
CA SER A 363 5.90 -9.83 -20.37
C SER A 363 7.28 -10.32 -19.93
N CYS A 364 7.85 -9.76 -18.84
CA CYS A 364 9.05 -10.28 -18.20
C CYS A 364 8.80 -11.54 -17.35
N GLY A 365 7.57 -12.04 -17.29
CA GLY A 365 7.18 -13.19 -16.47
C GLY A 365 7.07 -12.88 -14.98
N ILE A 366 6.91 -11.61 -14.61
CA ILE A 366 6.61 -11.19 -13.23
C ILE A 366 5.11 -11.33 -13.01
N PRO A 367 4.64 -12.17 -12.05
CA PRO A 367 3.22 -12.46 -11.88
C PRO A 367 2.49 -11.34 -11.14
N ILE A 368 2.30 -10.21 -11.82
CA ILE A 368 1.54 -9.07 -11.30
C ILE A 368 0.06 -9.46 -11.20
N THR A 369 -0.52 -9.29 -10.03
CA THR A 369 -1.96 -9.42 -9.78
C THR A 369 -2.51 -8.05 -9.46
N TYR A 370 -2.88 -7.31 -10.51
CA TYR A 370 -3.44 -5.98 -10.34
C TYR A 370 -4.87 -6.07 -9.83
N GLY A 371 -5.21 -5.26 -8.83
CA GLY A 371 -6.51 -5.31 -8.17
C GLY A 371 -7.00 -3.96 -7.66
N TYR A 372 -8.25 -3.96 -7.22
CA TYR A 372 -8.96 -2.81 -6.70
C TYR A 372 -9.64 -3.12 -5.38
N GLY A 373 -9.67 -2.13 -4.51
CA GLY A 373 -10.42 -2.12 -3.27
C GLY A 373 -10.09 -0.93 -2.39
N LEU A 374 -10.82 -0.83 -1.28
CA LEU A 374 -10.77 0.28 -0.33
C LEU A 374 -10.64 -0.25 1.09
N SER A 375 -10.32 0.63 2.04
CA SER A 375 -10.39 0.29 3.47
C SER A 375 -11.82 -0.13 3.85
N GLU A 376 -12.80 0.56 3.31
CA GLU A 376 -14.23 0.35 3.52
C GLU A 376 -14.76 -0.99 2.95
N THR A 377 -13.97 -1.67 2.10
CA THR A 377 -14.32 -3.00 1.54
C THR A 377 -13.38 -4.11 2.04
N THR A 378 -12.66 -3.89 3.13
CA THR A 378 -11.67 -4.81 3.71
C THR A 378 -10.66 -5.27 2.66
N ALA A 379 -10.04 -4.34 1.95
CA ALA A 379 -9.04 -4.41 0.90
C ALA A 379 -9.59 -4.73 -0.50
N THR A 380 -10.00 -5.96 -0.83
CA THR A 380 -10.09 -6.38 -2.24
C THR A 380 -11.53 -6.54 -2.74
N VAL A 381 -11.91 -5.81 -3.78
CA VAL A 381 -13.17 -5.95 -4.52
C VAL A 381 -12.96 -6.79 -5.79
N SER A 382 -11.86 -6.57 -6.51
CA SER A 382 -11.52 -7.30 -7.73
C SER A 382 -10.03 -7.46 -7.90
N CYS A 383 -9.60 -8.47 -8.64
CA CYS A 383 -8.19 -8.64 -9.01
C CYS A 383 -8.04 -9.50 -10.29
N PHE A 384 -6.85 -9.44 -10.89
CA PHE A 384 -6.47 -10.33 -11.99
C PHE A 384 -6.48 -11.79 -11.55
N LEU A 385 -6.93 -12.65 -12.45
CA LEU A 385 -6.72 -14.09 -12.35
C LEU A 385 -5.43 -14.47 -13.10
N PRO A 386 -4.75 -15.55 -12.73
CA PRO A 386 -3.47 -15.93 -13.35
C PRO A 386 -3.52 -16.16 -14.87
N ASN A 387 -4.66 -16.60 -15.38
CA ASN A 387 -4.85 -16.96 -16.78
C ASN A 387 -6.07 -16.27 -17.42
N ASP A 388 -6.64 -15.27 -16.75
CA ASP A 388 -7.78 -14.50 -17.23
C ASP A 388 -7.70 -13.07 -16.67
N TYR A 389 -7.00 -12.21 -17.40
CA TYR A 389 -6.84 -10.79 -17.09
C TYR A 389 -6.82 -9.95 -18.36
N LYS A 390 -7.09 -8.67 -18.23
CA LYS A 390 -7.03 -7.70 -19.33
C LYS A 390 -6.35 -6.43 -18.84
N ILE A 391 -5.29 -6.01 -19.52
CA ILE A 391 -4.63 -4.72 -19.27
C ILE A 391 -5.66 -3.59 -19.48
N GLY A 392 -5.61 -2.56 -18.67
CA GLY A 392 -6.61 -1.48 -18.62
C GLY A 392 -7.84 -1.81 -17.75
N THR A 393 -7.82 -2.94 -17.03
CA THR A 393 -8.85 -3.30 -16.05
C THR A 393 -8.24 -3.59 -14.68
N VAL A 394 -9.08 -3.71 -13.66
CA VAL A 394 -8.70 -4.17 -12.31
C VAL A 394 -9.17 -5.62 -12.04
N GLY A 395 -9.46 -6.35 -13.12
CA GLY A 395 -9.73 -7.77 -13.09
C GLY A 395 -11.17 -8.15 -12.79
N THR A 396 -11.33 -9.41 -12.38
CA THR A 396 -12.63 -10.02 -12.10
C THR A 396 -13.02 -9.77 -10.65
N VAL A 397 -14.28 -9.46 -10.41
CA VAL A 397 -14.84 -9.27 -9.06
C VAL A 397 -14.62 -10.53 -8.22
N MET A 398 -14.26 -10.36 -6.95
CA MET A 398 -14.00 -11.45 -6.01
C MET A 398 -15.28 -12.25 -5.74
N PRO A 399 -15.17 -13.53 -5.34
CA PRO A 399 -16.33 -14.31 -4.88
C PRO A 399 -17.09 -13.59 -3.78
N ASP A 400 -18.41 -13.78 -3.71
CA ASP A 400 -19.32 -13.18 -2.71
C ASP A 400 -19.27 -11.65 -2.62
N ILE A 401 -18.78 -10.99 -3.65
CA ILE A 401 -18.84 -9.54 -3.79
C ILE A 401 -19.74 -9.21 -4.99
N GLU A 402 -20.73 -8.39 -4.74
CA GLU A 402 -21.57 -7.83 -5.78
C GLU A 402 -21.10 -6.42 -6.15
N VAL A 403 -21.02 -6.13 -7.45
CA VAL A 403 -20.65 -4.81 -7.97
C VAL A 403 -21.73 -4.35 -8.94
N ARG A 404 -22.24 -3.15 -8.74
CA ARG A 404 -23.19 -2.45 -9.62
C ARG A 404 -22.59 -1.13 -10.09
N ILE A 405 -22.76 -0.80 -11.35
CA ILE A 405 -22.38 0.51 -11.90
C ILE A 405 -23.63 1.39 -11.89
N ASP A 406 -23.57 2.49 -11.14
CA ASP A 406 -24.66 3.48 -11.05
C ASP A 406 -24.55 4.48 -12.20
N THR A 407 -25.20 4.15 -13.32
CA THR A 407 -25.13 4.95 -14.56
C THR A 407 -25.79 6.32 -14.42
N GLU A 408 -26.67 6.51 -13.43
CA GLU A 408 -27.33 7.80 -13.18
C GLU A 408 -26.43 8.74 -12.37
N ASN A 409 -25.45 8.20 -11.64
CA ASN A 409 -24.51 8.95 -10.80
C ASN A 409 -23.06 8.77 -11.25
N ASN A 410 -22.71 9.29 -12.41
CA ASN A 410 -21.35 9.31 -12.99
C ASN A 410 -20.69 7.93 -13.13
N ASN A 411 -21.47 6.87 -13.37
CA ASN A 411 -21.02 5.48 -13.42
C ASN A 411 -20.29 5.05 -12.12
N GLU A 412 -20.78 5.51 -10.97
CA GLU A 412 -20.18 5.15 -9.68
C GLU A 412 -20.22 3.64 -9.45
N ILE A 413 -19.10 3.09 -8.99
CA ILE A 413 -19.01 1.69 -8.58
C ILE A 413 -19.66 1.56 -7.20
N LEU A 414 -20.70 0.75 -7.12
CA LEU A 414 -21.37 0.39 -5.88
C LEU A 414 -21.00 -1.05 -5.50
N VAL A 415 -20.73 -1.28 -4.21
CA VAL A 415 -20.32 -2.59 -3.71
C VAL A 415 -21.27 -3.08 -2.63
N LYS A 416 -21.67 -4.36 -2.70
CA LYS A 416 -22.44 -5.04 -1.66
C LYS A 416 -21.78 -6.37 -1.32
N SER A 417 -21.41 -6.55 -0.08
CA SER A 417 -20.74 -7.76 0.42
C SER A 417 -20.64 -7.72 1.94
N GLY A 418 -20.43 -8.88 2.55
CA GLY A 418 -20.05 -8.97 3.95
C GLY A 418 -18.62 -8.47 4.25
N THR A 419 -17.83 -8.10 3.24
CA THR A 419 -16.53 -7.43 3.40
C THR A 419 -16.66 -5.92 3.59
N VAL A 420 -17.83 -5.32 3.33
CA VAL A 420 -18.07 -3.88 3.51
C VAL A 420 -18.10 -3.54 5.01
N MET A 421 -17.49 -2.43 5.37
CA MET A 421 -17.39 -1.90 6.73
C MET A 421 -18.77 -1.73 7.40
N GLN A 422 -18.79 -1.68 8.73
CA GLN A 422 -19.99 -1.29 9.47
C GLN A 422 -20.33 0.23 9.35
N GLY A 423 -19.33 1.05 9.03
CA GLY A 423 -19.44 2.50 8.92
C GLY A 423 -18.20 3.20 9.45
N TYR A 424 -18.29 4.52 9.61
CA TYR A 424 -17.22 5.34 10.17
C TYR A 424 -17.45 5.56 11.68
N TYR A 425 -16.40 5.29 12.45
CA TYR A 425 -16.42 5.35 13.90
C TYR A 425 -16.84 6.75 14.41
N LYS A 426 -17.84 6.79 15.28
CA LYS A 426 -18.45 8.03 15.82
C LYS A 426 -18.93 9.05 14.76
N LYS A 427 -19.12 8.64 13.49
CA LYS A 427 -19.53 9.52 12.39
C LYS A 427 -20.77 8.95 11.65
N PRO A 428 -21.94 8.88 12.29
CA PRO A 428 -23.14 8.28 11.67
C PRO A 428 -23.64 9.05 10.44
N GLU A 429 -23.53 10.38 10.42
CA GLU A 429 -23.92 11.19 9.26
C GLU A 429 -23.02 10.93 8.04
N GLU A 430 -21.71 10.79 8.25
CA GLU A 430 -20.76 10.46 7.19
C GLU A 430 -20.98 9.02 6.70
N THR A 431 -21.35 8.12 7.58
CA THR A 431 -21.72 6.74 7.24
C THR A 431 -22.97 6.72 6.35
N ALA A 432 -24.02 7.45 6.73
CA ALA A 432 -25.26 7.52 5.96
C ALA A 432 -25.05 8.03 4.51
N LYS A 433 -24.09 8.94 4.30
CA LYS A 433 -23.78 9.50 2.96
C LYS A 433 -23.17 8.47 2.01
N VAL A 434 -22.54 7.42 2.52
CA VAL A 434 -21.83 6.43 1.69
C VAL A 434 -22.58 5.12 1.51
N PHE A 435 -23.82 5.04 2.01
CA PHE A 435 -24.71 3.92 1.71
C PHE A 435 -25.95 4.38 0.97
N THR A 436 -26.42 3.57 0.04
CA THR A 436 -27.72 3.75 -0.61
C THR A 436 -28.83 3.21 0.31
N GLU A 437 -30.09 3.59 0.04
CA GLU A 437 -31.25 3.10 0.80
C GLU A 437 -31.39 1.56 0.74
N ASP A 438 -30.98 0.94 -0.36
CA ASP A 438 -30.99 -0.52 -0.58
C ASP A 438 -29.69 -1.22 -0.11
N GLY A 439 -28.82 -0.48 0.63
CA GLY A 439 -27.67 -1.02 1.36
C GLY A 439 -26.41 -1.26 0.52
N TRP A 440 -26.24 -0.59 -0.62
CA TRP A 440 -24.99 -0.60 -1.37
C TRP A 440 -24.03 0.46 -0.85
N PHE A 441 -22.76 0.11 -0.77
CA PHE A 441 -21.72 1.04 -0.43
C PHE A 441 -21.26 1.82 -1.67
N ARG A 442 -21.25 3.15 -1.57
CA ARG A 442 -20.77 4.10 -2.57
C ARG A 442 -19.28 4.26 -2.48
N THR A 443 -18.54 3.78 -3.46
CA THR A 443 -17.08 3.80 -3.41
C THR A 443 -16.48 5.19 -3.66
N GLY A 444 -17.20 6.05 -4.37
CA GLY A 444 -16.69 7.32 -4.88
C GLY A 444 -15.74 7.16 -6.07
N ASP A 445 -15.61 5.96 -6.62
CA ASP A 445 -14.85 5.65 -7.82
C ASP A 445 -15.83 5.34 -8.96
N ALA A 446 -15.59 5.87 -10.16
CA ALA A 446 -16.35 5.56 -11.36
C ALA A 446 -15.71 4.40 -12.13
N GLY A 447 -16.52 3.60 -12.79
CA GLY A 447 -16.02 2.47 -13.53
C GLY A 447 -16.99 1.90 -14.57
N THR A 448 -16.53 0.87 -15.24
CA THR A 448 -17.29 0.14 -16.26
C THR A 448 -16.81 -1.31 -16.33
N TYR A 449 -17.52 -2.13 -17.08
CA TYR A 449 -17.06 -3.48 -17.41
C TYR A 449 -16.50 -3.53 -18.84
N ILE A 450 -15.32 -4.14 -19.00
CA ILE A 450 -14.66 -4.40 -20.28
C ILE A 450 -14.41 -5.91 -20.38
N ASP A 451 -15.11 -6.59 -21.28
CA ASP A 451 -15.04 -8.06 -21.45
C ASP A 451 -15.28 -8.81 -20.12
N GLY A 452 -16.26 -8.36 -19.32
CA GLY A 452 -16.63 -8.97 -18.05
C GLY A 452 -15.66 -8.68 -16.88
N LYS A 453 -14.67 -7.82 -17.07
CA LYS A 453 -13.73 -7.38 -16.06
C LYS A 453 -14.00 -5.94 -15.66
N LEU A 454 -13.88 -5.65 -14.35
CA LEU A 454 -14.07 -4.30 -13.82
C LEU A 454 -12.91 -3.40 -14.27
N ALA A 455 -13.24 -2.21 -14.74
CA ALA A 455 -12.28 -1.16 -15.08
C ALA A 455 -12.66 0.11 -14.32
N ILE A 456 -11.68 0.71 -13.64
CA ILE A 456 -11.84 2.02 -13.00
C ILE A 456 -11.56 3.06 -14.06
N THR A 457 -12.46 4.01 -14.23
CA THR A 457 -12.26 5.12 -15.16
C THR A 457 -11.69 6.33 -14.46
N GLU A 458 -12.17 6.62 -13.23
CA GLU A 458 -11.77 7.81 -12.52
C GLU A 458 -12.23 7.79 -11.06
N ARG A 459 -11.68 8.68 -10.23
CA ARG A 459 -12.16 8.93 -8.88
C ARG A 459 -13.07 10.16 -8.89
N ILE A 460 -14.35 9.98 -8.58
CA ILE A 460 -15.39 11.02 -8.72
C ILE A 460 -15.02 12.29 -7.95
N LYS A 461 -14.47 12.16 -6.74
CA LYS A 461 -14.05 13.30 -5.89
C LYS A 461 -12.76 13.99 -6.35
N ASP A 462 -11.93 13.30 -7.13
CA ASP A 462 -10.65 13.85 -7.62
C ASP A 462 -10.80 14.49 -9.01
N LEU A 463 -11.95 14.26 -9.67
CA LEU A 463 -12.30 14.98 -10.89
C LEU A 463 -12.33 16.47 -10.63
N PHE A 464 -11.75 17.20 -11.51
CA PHE A 464 -11.95 18.63 -11.56
C PHE A 464 -12.54 19.07 -12.92
N LYS A 465 -13.23 20.19 -12.90
CA LYS A 465 -13.90 20.73 -14.08
C LYS A 465 -13.15 21.97 -14.56
N THR A 466 -12.66 21.96 -15.79
CA THR A 466 -12.07 23.16 -16.39
C THR A 466 -13.12 24.25 -16.56
N SER A 467 -12.68 25.50 -16.71
CA SER A 467 -13.59 26.65 -16.99
C SER A 467 -14.41 26.46 -18.26
N ASN A 468 -13.98 25.61 -19.17
CA ASN A 468 -14.69 25.23 -20.40
C ASN A 468 -15.68 24.07 -20.20
N GLY A 469 -15.92 23.65 -18.96
CA GLY A 469 -16.89 22.62 -18.62
C GLY A 469 -16.43 21.17 -18.86
N LYS A 470 -15.16 20.93 -19.19
CA LYS A 470 -14.59 19.60 -19.39
C LYS A 470 -14.13 19.00 -18.09
N TYR A 471 -14.52 17.75 -17.82
CA TYR A 471 -14.02 16.97 -16.69
C TYR A 471 -12.66 16.39 -17.03
N ILE A 472 -11.74 16.45 -16.07
CA ILE A 472 -10.36 15.94 -16.15
C ILE A 472 -10.15 14.94 -15.03
N ALA A 473 -9.60 13.78 -15.38
CA ALA A 473 -9.14 12.75 -14.46
C ALA A 473 -7.63 12.91 -14.20
N PRO A 474 -7.20 13.67 -13.18
CA PRO A 474 -5.79 14.00 -12.99
C PRO A 474 -4.91 12.79 -12.74
N GLN A 475 -5.41 11.78 -12.04
CA GLN A 475 -4.64 10.57 -11.70
C GLN A 475 -4.22 9.77 -12.93
N ALA A 476 -5.03 9.73 -13.99
CA ALA A 476 -4.68 9.05 -15.24
C ALA A 476 -3.48 9.73 -15.91
N ILE A 477 -3.46 11.07 -15.93
CA ILE A 477 -2.37 11.86 -16.49
C ILE A 477 -1.11 11.73 -15.61
N GLU A 478 -1.26 11.85 -14.29
CA GLU A 478 -0.18 11.72 -13.30
C GLU A 478 0.49 10.34 -13.39
N SER A 479 -0.28 9.27 -13.50
CA SER A 479 0.23 7.90 -13.65
C SER A 479 0.96 7.69 -14.98
N CYS A 480 0.46 8.27 -16.05
CA CYS A 480 1.11 8.19 -17.35
C CYS A 480 2.49 8.87 -17.34
N LEU A 481 2.57 10.06 -16.76
CA LEU A 481 3.83 10.82 -16.66
C LEU A 481 4.80 10.23 -15.64
N GLY A 482 4.30 9.70 -14.51
CA GLY A 482 5.10 9.10 -13.45
C GLY A 482 5.87 7.84 -13.87
N GLY A 483 5.52 7.24 -15.02
CA GLY A 483 6.28 6.15 -15.65
C GLY A 483 7.54 6.61 -16.41
N ASP A 484 7.76 7.92 -16.57
CA ASP A 484 8.93 8.44 -17.28
C ASP A 484 10.17 8.49 -16.37
N ARG A 485 11.33 8.12 -16.92
CA ARG A 485 12.60 8.09 -16.17
C ARG A 485 13.05 9.45 -15.61
N PHE A 486 12.58 10.56 -16.16
CA PHE A 486 12.94 11.91 -15.75
C PHE A 486 11.90 12.59 -14.88
N ILE A 487 10.75 11.95 -14.63
CA ILE A 487 9.66 12.50 -13.82
C ILE A 487 9.51 11.65 -12.56
N GLU A 488 9.76 12.25 -11.40
CA GLU A 488 9.62 11.53 -10.12
C GLU A 488 8.24 11.73 -9.50
N GLN A 489 7.73 12.97 -9.46
CA GLN A 489 6.41 13.27 -8.93
C GLN A 489 5.73 14.29 -9.83
N VAL A 490 4.40 14.22 -9.91
CA VAL A 490 3.61 15.16 -10.72
C VAL A 490 2.29 15.45 -10.02
N ALA A 491 1.89 16.71 -10.07
CA ALA A 491 0.57 17.18 -9.63
C ALA A 491 -0.10 17.91 -10.78
N VAL A 492 -1.19 17.36 -11.30
CA VAL A 492 -1.97 17.94 -12.39
C VAL A 492 -2.92 18.99 -11.85
N ILE A 493 -2.91 20.18 -12.44
CA ILE A 493 -3.69 21.36 -12.04
C ILE A 493 -4.58 21.79 -13.21
N GLY A 494 -5.83 22.17 -12.92
CA GLY A 494 -6.75 22.61 -13.99
C GLY A 494 -8.16 22.95 -13.51
N ASP A 495 -8.45 22.78 -12.21
CA ASP A 495 -9.78 23.07 -11.67
C ASP A 495 -10.15 24.55 -11.87
N GLN A 496 -11.30 24.79 -12.51
CA GLN A 496 -11.80 26.11 -12.90
C GLN A 496 -10.81 26.93 -13.76
N ARG A 497 -9.83 26.26 -14.41
CA ARG A 497 -8.83 26.88 -15.29
C ARG A 497 -9.11 26.61 -16.76
N LYS A 498 -8.52 27.43 -17.66
CA LYS A 498 -8.74 27.34 -19.11
C LYS A 498 -8.19 26.07 -19.74
N TYR A 499 -7.11 25.52 -19.18
CA TYR A 499 -6.43 24.32 -19.65
C TYR A 499 -5.69 23.62 -18.50
N VAL A 500 -5.24 22.41 -18.77
CA VAL A 500 -4.49 21.59 -17.80
C VAL A 500 -3.03 22.02 -17.76
N THR A 501 -2.48 22.14 -16.56
CA THR A 501 -1.06 22.38 -16.28
C THR A 501 -0.54 21.36 -15.27
N ALA A 502 0.78 21.32 -15.02
CA ALA A 502 1.36 20.45 -14.02
C ALA A 502 2.49 21.12 -13.24
N ILE A 503 2.57 20.77 -11.95
CA ILE A 503 3.78 20.93 -11.14
C ILE A 503 4.51 19.59 -11.16
N ILE A 504 5.78 19.60 -11.57
CA ILE A 504 6.57 18.38 -11.79
C ILE A 504 7.83 18.42 -10.94
N VAL A 505 8.07 17.35 -10.22
CA VAL A 505 9.36 17.07 -9.57
C VAL A 505 10.12 16.12 -10.49
N PRO A 506 11.25 16.56 -11.04
CA PRO A 506 12.06 15.70 -11.88
C PRO A 506 12.82 14.64 -11.05
N ALA A 507 13.18 13.52 -11.70
CA ALA A 507 14.09 12.53 -11.15
C ALA A 507 15.53 13.07 -11.23
N TYR A 508 16.01 13.67 -10.14
CA TYR A 508 17.26 14.43 -10.12
C TYR A 508 18.47 13.63 -10.55
N GLU A 509 18.59 12.37 -10.12
CA GLU A 509 19.71 11.49 -10.50
C GLU A 509 19.78 11.34 -12.03
N ALA A 510 18.63 11.08 -12.66
CA ALA A 510 18.52 10.95 -14.11
C ALA A 510 18.82 12.27 -14.84
N LEU A 511 18.39 13.41 -14.26
CA LEU A 511 18.71 14.72 -14.82
C LEU A 511 20.21 15.05 -14.73
N ILE A 512 20.86 14.75 -13.62
CA ILE A 512 22.31 14.93 -13.44
C ILE A 512 23.08 14.10 -14.48
N GLU A 513 22.68 12.84 -14.65
CA GLU A 513 23.30 11.96 -15.66
C GLU A 513 23.13 12.54 -17.08
N TYR A 514 21.91 12.98 -17.40
CA TYR A 514 21.61 13.62 -18.67
C TYR A 514 22.42 14.90 -18.89
N ALA A 515 22.45 15.80 -17.89
CA ALA A 515 23.19 17.05 -17.96
C ALA A 515 24.69 16.83 -18.19
N LYS A 516 25.29 15.85 -17.48
CA LYS A 516 26.70 15.46 -17.71
C LYS A 516 26.93 14.96 -19.13
N LYS A 517 26.04 14.13 -19.66
CA LYS A 517 26.10 13.60 -21.02
C LYS A 517 26.00 14.71 -22.07
N MET A 518 25.13 15.70 -21.84
CA MET A 518 24.90 16.83 -22.74
C MET A 518 25.85 18.00 -22.47
N LYS A 519 26.78 17.87 -21.51
CA LYS A 519 27.74 18.91 -21.09
C LYS A 519 27.08 20.20 -20.61
N ILE A 520 25.87 20.11 -20.04
CA ILE A 520 25.16 21.23 -19.41
C ILE A 520 25.84 21.54 -18.09
N GLN A 521 26.22 22.81 -17.91
CA GLN A 521 26.82 23.29 -16.67
C GLN A 521 25.72 23.63 -15.65
N PHE A 522 25.89 23.20 -14.41
CA PHE A 522 24.99 23.50 -13.29
C PHE A 522 25.76 23.39 -11.97
N GLN A 523 25.31 24.10 -10.95
CA GLN A 523 25.84 24.02 -9.58
C GLN A 523 24.79 23.50 -8.61
N THR A 524 23.53 23.82 -8.86
CA THR A 524 22.38 23.49 -7.99
C THR A 524 21.26 22.82 -8.78
N PHE A 525 20.29 22.23 -8.07
CA PHE A 525 19.07 21.72 -8.70
C PHE A 525 18.21 22.84 -9.27
N GLU A 526 18.25 24.04 -8.68
CA GLU A 526 17.62 25.23 -9.20
C GLU A 526 18.15 25.61 -10.59
N ASP A 527 19.44 25.44 -10.83
CA ASP A 527 20.04 25.69 -12.15
C ASP A 527 19.53 24.67 -13.17
N LEU A 528 19.43 23.38 -12.77
CA LEU A 528 18.93 22.33 -13.64
C LEU A 528 17.48 22.58 -14.07
N VAL A 529 16.59 22.86 -13.12
CA VAL A 529 15.15 23.05 -13.43
C VAL A 529 14.85 24.33 -14.20
N LYS A 530 15.76 25.31 -14.16
CA LYS A 530 15.68 26.55 -14.94
C LYS A 530 16.38 26.45 -16.30
N ASN A 531 17.13 25.39 -16.56
CA ASN A 531 17.87 25.24 -17.80
C ASN A 531 16.93 24.96 -18.98
N LYS A 532 17.06 25.72 -20.06
CA LYS A 532 16.18 25.65 -21.24
C LYS A 532 16.24 24.29 -21.96
N GLU A 533 17.43 23.67 -22.03
CA GLU A 533 17.60 22.36 -22.69
C GLU A 533 16.93 21.24 -21.88
N ILE A 534 17.04 21.29 -20.55
CA ILE A 534 16.33 20.40 -19.63
C ILE A 534 14.82 20.58 -19.78
N TYR A 535 14.34 21.83 -19.78
CA TYR A 535 12.93 22.11 -19.94
C TYR A 535 12.39 21.57 -21.27
N ALA A 536 13.06 21.85 -22.39
CA ALA A 536 12.68 21.36 -23.72
C ALA A 536 12.69 19.83 -23.81
N MET A 537 13.66 19.18 -23.16
CA MET A 537 13.71 17.71 -23.10
C MET A 537 12.50 17.16 -22.37
N ILE A 538 12.14 17.68 -21.19
CA ILE A 538 10.96 17.26 -20.44
C ILE A 538 9.67 17.56 -21.23
N GLU A 539 9.57 18.73 -21.87
CA GLU A 539 8.42 19.10 -22.70
C GLU A 539 8.18 18.09 -23.84
N ALA A 540 9.25 17.72 -24.56
CA ALA A 540 9.16 16.72 -25.63
C ALA A 540 8.69 15.35 -25.11
N ARG A 541 9.13 14.96 -23.90
CA ARG A 541 8.69 13.69 -23.28
C ARG A 541 7.23 13.74 -22.87
N ILE A 542 6.78 14.83 -22.25
CA ILE A 542 5.37 15.03 -21.91
C ILE A 542 4.51 14.96 -23.16
N ALA A 543 4.90 15.65 -24.24
CA ALA A 543 4.18 15.63 -25.50
C ALA A 543 4.05 14.20 -26.07
N GLU A 544 5.09 13.39 -25.98
CA GLU A 544 5.08 11.99 -26.42
C GLU A 544 4.15 11.14 -25.55
N LEU A 545 4.26 11.23 -24.22
CA LEU A 545 3.50 10.41 -23.28
C LEU A 545 1.99 10.69 -23.35
N GLN A 546 1.61 11.93 -23.58
CA GLN A 546 0.21 12.34 -23.58
C GLN A 546 -0.50 12.28 -24.96
N LYS A 547 0.11 11.71 -25.99
CA LYS A 547 -0.45 11.63 -27.35
C LYS A 547 -1.85 11.00 -27.42
N ASN A 548 -2.11 10.03 -26.54
CA ASN A 548 -3.37 9.29 -26.51
C ASN A 548 -4.46 9.97 -25.67
N PHE A 549 -4.14 11.07 -24.95
CA PHE A 549 -5.12 11.84 -24.22
C PHE A 549 -5.85 12.82 -25.14
N ALA A 550 -7.10 13.09 -24.82
CA ALA A 550 -7.86 14.12 -25.53
C ALA A 550 -7.17 15.50 -25.40
N SER A 551 -7.29 16.34 -26.40
CA SER A 551 -6.57 17.63 -26.44
C SER A 551 -6.83 18.54 -25.23
N PHE A 552 -8.01 18.41 -24.60
CA PHE A 552 -8.38 19.18 -23.40
C PHE A 552 -7.80 18.56 -22.10
N GLU A 553 -7.35 17.31 -22.12
CA GLU A 553 -6.70 16.62 -21.00
C GLU A 553 -5.17 16.83 -21.01
N GLN A 554 -4.62 17.22 -22.14
CA GLN A 554 -3.18 17.38 -22.30
C GLN A 554 -2.66 18.59 -21.53
N ILE A 555 -1.56 18.38 -20.82
CA ILE A 555 -0.81 19.44 -20.14
C ILE A 555 -0.28 20.42 -21.18
N LYS A 556 -0.62 21.71 -21.03
CA LYS A 556 -0.22 22.78 -21.93
C LYS A 556 0.99 23.57 -21.42
N LYS A 557 1.16 23.68 -20.12
CA LYS A 557 2.32 24.30 -19.44
C LYS A 557 2.64 23.53 -18.19
N PHE A 558 3.88 23.56 -17.76
CA PHE A 558 4.32 22.94 -16.51
C PHE A 558 5.42 23.75 -15.83
N THR A 559 5.62 23.51 -14.54
CA THR A 559 6.73 24.05 -13.76
C THR A 559 7.53 22.91 -13.16
N LEU A 560 8.86 22.98 -13.30
CA LEU A 560 9.79 22.05 -12.66
C LEU A 560 10.18 22.59 -11.28
N LEU A 561 10.08 21.75 -10.25
CA LEU A 561 10.50 22.11 -8.89
C LEU A 561 11.92 21.63 -8.59
N PRO A 562 12.71 22.39 -7.80
CA PRO A 562 14.04 21.98 -7.37
C PRO A 562 14.03 21.08 -6.12
N HIS A 563 12.89 20.63 -5.65
CA HIS A 563 12.73 19.80 -4.46
C HIS A 563 11.51 18.89 -4.60
N ALA A 564 11.56 17.74 -3.93
CA ALA A 564 10.47 16.76 -3.93
C ALA A 564 9.26 17.22 -3.09
N PHE A 565 8.07 16.71 -3.40
CA PHE A 565 6.92 16.78 -2.49
C PHE A 565 7.19 15.91 -1.27
N THR A 566 6.80 16.39 -0.08
CA THR A 566 7.03 15.67 1.17
C THR A 566 5.77 15.60 2.05
N MET A 567 5.77 14.65 2.99
CA MET A 567 4.72 14.52 3.99
C MET A 567 4.81 15.64 5.04
N GLU A 568 6.02 16.03 5.41
CA GLU A 568 6.30 17.08 6.41
C GLU A 568 5.71 18.44 5.98
N ARG A 569 5.74 18.74 4.69
CA ARG A 569 5.07 19.94 4.14
C ARG A 569 3.59 19.73 3.84
N GLY A 570 3.07 18.55 4.13
CA GLY A 570 1.69 18.19 3.89
C GLY A 570 1.32 17.99 2.41
N GLU A 571 2.27 18.00 1.49
CA GLU A 571 2.06 17.84 0.04
C GLU A 571 1.65 16.43 -0.34
N LEU A 572 2.09 15.46 0.47
CA LEU A 572 1.72 14.05 0.34
C LEU A 572 0.91 13.56 1.54
N THR A 573 0.07 12.59 1.32
CA THR A 573 -0.54 11.79 2.38
C THR A 573 0.46 10.79 2.94
N ASN A 574 0.14 10.15 4.08
CA ASN A 574 0.95 9.05 4.64
C ASN A 574 1.08 7.83 3.68
N THR A 575 0.22 7.76 2.67
CA THR A 575 0.27 6.76 1.59
C THR A 575 0.94 7.31 0.31
N LEU A 576 1.68 8.40 0.41
CA LEU A 576 2.40 9.07 -0.68
C LEU A 576 1.51 9.59 -1.83
N LYS A 577 0.22 9.77 -1.60
CA LYS A 577 -0.69 10.38 -2.57
C LYS A 577 -0.60 11.91 -2.51
N VAL A 578 -0.61 12.56 -3.67
CA VAL A 578 -0.56 14.03 -3.79
C VAL A 578 -1.81 14.67 -3.17
N ARG A 579 -1.59 15.64 -2.28
CA ARG A 579 -2.66 16.47 -1.70
C ARG A 579 -2.81 17.75 -2.53
N ARG A 580 -3.59 17.67 -3.59
CA ARG A 580 -3.74 18.73 -4.61
C ARG A 580 -4.16 20.08 -4.03
N SER A 581 -5.01 20.09 -3.00
CA SER A 581 -5.40 21.33 -2.31
C SER A 581 -4.23 22.02 -1.63
N ILE A 582 -3.30 21.27 -1.07
CA ILE A 582 -2.08 21.79 -0.43
C ILE A 582 -1.09 22.27 -1.51
N ILE A 583 -0.88 21.49 -2.57
CA ILE A 583 -0.07 21.89 -3.73
C ILE A 583 -0.55 23.21 -4.31
N ASN A 584 -1.86 23.35 -4.54
CA ASN A 584 -2.44 24.60 -5.04
C ASN A 584 -2.17 25.81 -4.11
N LYS A 585 -2.12 25.57 -2.80
CA LYS A 585 -1.86 26.62 -1.81
C LYS A 585 -0.39 27.01 -1.77
N ILE A 586 0.50 26.01 -1.68
CA ILE A 586 1.95 26.22 -1.56
C ILE A 586 2.51 26.85 -2.84
N TYR A 587 2.17 26.30 -4.00
CA TYR A 587 2.72 26.70 -5.31
C TYR A 587 1.80 27.66 -6.09
N LYS A 588 1.00 28.44 -5.37
CA LYS A 588 0.04 29.38 -5.99
C LYS A 588 0.70 30.30 -6.99
N LYS A 589 1.90 30.83 -6.67
CA LYS A 589 2.64 31.75 -7.53
C LYS A 589 3.07 31.08 -8.84
N GLU A 590 3.66 29.93 -8.77
CA GLU A 590 4.10 29.11 -9.91
C GLU A 590 2.92 28.73 -10.80
N ILE A 591 1.80 28.37 -10.17
CA ILE A 591 0.55 28.01 -10.86
C ILE A 591 0.01 29.23 -11.63
N GLU A 592 -0.11 30.40 -11.00
CA GLU A 592 -0.62 31.60 -11.68
C GLU A 592 0.27 32.01 -12.85
N LEU A 593 1.60 31.87 -12.77
CA LEU A 593 2.51 32.12 -13.88
C LEU A 593 2.28 31.19 -15.08
N MET A 594 1.77 30.00 -14.89
CA MET A 594 1.44 29.10 -16.00
C MET A 594 0.15 29.52 -16.74
N TYR A 595 -0.73 30.32 -16.11
CA TYR A 595 -1.97 30.83 -16.70
C TYR A 595 -1.93 32.30 -17.14
N SER A 596 -0.83 32.99 -16.83
CA SER A 596 -0.57 34.36 -17.29
C SER A 596 -0.26 34.48 -18.79
#